data_70e0a6468427f775776f6bc4e718d994
#
_entry.id   70e0a6468427f775776f6bc4e718d994
#
_cell.length_a   1.000
_cell.length_b   1.000
_cell.length_c   1.000
_cell.angle_alpha   90.00
_cell.angle_beta   90.00
_cell.angle_gamma   90.00
#
_symmetry.space_group_name_H-M   'P 1'
#
loop_
_entity.id
_entity.type
_entity.pdbx_description
1 polymer ?
#
loop_
_entity_poly.entity_id
_entity_poly.type
_entity_poly.pdbx_seq_one_letter_code
_entity_poly.pdbx_strand_id
1 'polypeptide(L)'
;MSELVLINVSGRDKPGLTSEITGIMGQYHVRILDIGQAVIHDHLTWGILIEIPDESKSSPVIRDLLFRLHALDLQVRFAPITMEEYQQWAEG
;
A
#
# COMPACT_ATOMS: atom_id res chain seq x y z
N MET A 1 13.41 -4.39 -13.78
CA MET A 1 11.95 -4.33 -13.84
C MET A 1 11.39 -3.94 -12.49
N SER A 2 10.38 -3.11 -12.48
CA SER A 2 9.72 -2.74 -11.25
C SER A 2 8.76 -3.84 -10.81
N GLU A 3 8.39 -3.79 -9.55
CA GLU A 3 7.49 -4.77 -8.93
C GLU A 3 6.20 -4.06 -8.50
N LEU A 4 5.07 -4.68 -8.79
CA LEU A 4 3.76 -4.15 -8.39
C LEU A 4 3.24 -4.93 -7.19
N VAL A 5 2.77 -4.20 -6.20
CA VAL A 5 2.23 -4.81 -4.98
C VAL A 5 0.93 -4.12 -4.61
N LEU A 6 -0.10 -4.92 -4.36
CA LEU A 6 -1.35 -4.41 -3.81
C LEU A 6 -1.31 -4.56 -2.29
N ILE A 7 -1.51 -3.45 -1.60
CA ILE A 7 -1.50 -3.42 -0.14
C ILE A 7 -2.94 -3.22 0.33
N ASN A 8 -3.43 -4.14 1.15
CA ASN A 8 -4.74 -4.01 1.78
C ASN A 8 -4.55 -3.71 3.25
N VAL A 9 -5.11 -2.60 3.70
CA VAL A 9 -5.00 -2.12 5.07
C VAL A 9 -6.40 -2.00 5.65
N SER A 10 -6.61 -2.49 6.86
CA SER A 10 -7.91 -2.35 7.53
C SER A 10 -7.72 -2.14 9.02
N GLY A 11 -8.67 -1.45 9.61
CA GLY A 11 -8.66 -1.18 11.04
C GLY A 11 -9.48 0.05 11.38
N ARG A 12 -9.24 0.59 12.57
CA ARG A 12 -9.94 1.78 13.02
C ARG A 12 -9.34 3.01 12.36
N ASP A 13 -10.21 3.87 11.85
CA ASP A 13 -9.80 5.13 11.25
C ASP A 13 -9.22 6.07 12.31
N LYS A 14 -8.07 6.65 12.00
CA LYS A 14 -7.37 7.57 12.91
C LYS A 14 -6.89 8.79 12.14
N PRO A 15 -6.88 9.98 12.78
CA PRO A 15 -6.34 11.17 12.13
C PRO A 15 -4.88 11.00 11.74
N GLY A 16 -4.50 11.51 10.58
CA GLY A 16 -3.11 11.51 10.11
C GLY A 16 -2.63 10.21 9.49
N LEU A 17 -3.50 9.21 9.38
CA LEU A 17 -3.12 7.90 8.87
C LEU A 17 -2.62 7.96 7.44
N THR A 18 -3.31 8.71 6.58
CA THR A 18 -2.91 8.87 5.18
C THR A 18 -1.52 9.46 5.06
N SER A 19 -1.24 10.50 5.86
CA SER A 19 0.07 11.16 5.86
C SER A 19 1.17 10.21 6.30
N GLU A 20 0.89 9.37 7.28
CA GLU A 20 1.85 8.38 7.77
C GLU A 20 2.24 7.40 6.66
N ILE A 21 1.24 6.84 5.98
CA ILE A 21 1.48 5.85 4.93
C ILE A 21 2.21 6.49 3.75
N THR A 22 1.78 7.65 3.29
CA THR A 22 2.41 8.31 2.15
C THR A 22 3.83 8.76 2.48
N GLY A 23 4.08 9.14 3.73
CA GLY A 23 5.42 9.49 4.19
C GLY A 23 6.39 8.31 4.10
N ILE A 24 5.94 7.12 4.50
CA ILE A 24 6.76 5.92 4.40
C ILE A 24 7.08 5.62 2.94
N MET A 25 6.08 5.68 2.08
CA MET A 25 6.28 5.40 0.66
C MET A 25 7.22 6.40 0.00
N GLY A 26 7.16 7.67 0.42
CA GLY A 26 8.06 8.68 -0.09
C GLY A 26 9.52 8.42 0.24
N GLN A 27 9.79 7.81 1.39
CA GLN A 27 11.17 7.47 1.80
C GLN A 27 11.81 6.45 0.85
N TYR A 28 11.00 5.60 0.23
CA TYR A 28 11.49 4.54 -0.65
C TYR A 28 11.27 4.84 -2.12
N HIS A 29 10.83 6.04 -2.46
CA HIS A 29 10.55 6.48 -3.83
C HIS A 29 9.54 5.57 -4.53
N VAL A 30 8.59 5.06 -3.78
CA VAL A 30 7.54 4.18 -4.30
C VAL A 30 6.48 5.02 -4.99
N ARG A 31 6.02 4.56 -6.17
CA ARG A 31 4.91 5.20 -6.87
C ARG A 31 3.59 4.58 -6.45
N ILE A 32 2.64 5.43 -6.11
CA ILE A 32 1.27 5.00 -5.87
C ILE A 32 0.53 5.08 -7.20
N LEU A 33 0.11 3.93 -7.72
CA LEU A 33 -0.59 3.85 -9.00
C LEU A 33 -2.09 4.01 -8.84
N ASP A 34 -2.62 3.53 -7.73
CA ASP A 34 -4.05 3.62 -7.46
C ASP A 34 -4.29 3.50 -5.97
N ILE A 35 -5.37 4.10 -5.49
CA ILE A 35 -5.74 4.02 -4.09
C ILE A 35 -7.26 4.04 -3.99
N GLY A 36 -7.81 3.10 -3.23
CA GLY A 36 -9.23 3.03 -2.94
C GLY A 36 -9.44 2.99 -1.45
N GLN A 37 -10.45 3.70 -0.98
CA GLN A 37 -10.69 3.85 0.45
C GLN A 37 -12.19 3.75 0.72
N ALA A 38 -12.55 3.04 1.78
CA ALA A 38 -13.92 2.97 2.27
C ALA A 38 -13.91 3.07 3.78
N VAL A 39 -14.82 3.88 4.32
CA VAL A 39 -14.99 4.01 5.77
C VAL A 39 -16.45 3.69 6.10
N ILE A 40 -16.66 2.72 6.97
CA ILE A 40 -17.98 2.35 7.46
C ILE A 40 -17.93 2.53 8.98
N HIS A 41 -18.70 3.50 9.48
CA HIS A 41 -18.61 3.95 10.86
C HIS A 41 -17.17 4.39 11.16
N ASP A 42 -16.47 3.72 12.06
CA ASP A 42 -15.06 4.01 12.38
C ASP A 42 -14.11 2.98 11.82
N HIS A 43 -14.59 2.12 10.91
CA HIS A 43 -13.77 1.07 10.31
C HIS A 43 -13.29 1.50 8.94
N LEU A 44 -11.98 1.51 8.76
CA LEU A 44 -11.32 1.92 7.52
C LEU A 44 -10.83 0.69 6.76
N THR A 45 -11.04 0.70 5.45
CA THR A 45 -10.45 -0.28 4.54
C THR A 45 -9.80 0.45 3.38
N TRP A 46 -8.54 0.15 3.11
CA TRP A 46 -7.77 0.75 2.02
C TRP A 46 -7.21 -0.31 1.12
N GLY A 47 -7.25 -0.03 -0.20
CA GLY A 47 -6.46 -0.77 -1.17
C GLY A 47 -5.49 0.21 -1.82
N ILE A 48 -4.21 -0.07 -1.79
CA ILE A 48 -3.18 0.80 -2.37
C ILE A 48 -2.33 -0.05 -3.31
N LEU A 49 -2.30 0.34 -4.58
CA LEU A 49 -1.45 -0.31 -5.56
C LEU A 49 -0.19 0.51 -5.75
N ILE A 50 0.95 -0.10 -5.47
CA ILE A 50 2.23 0.59 -5.57
C ILE A 50 3.14 -0.08 -6.58
N GLU A 51 4.05 0.72 -7.12
CA GLU A 51 5.15 0.24 -7.95
C GLU A 51 6.45 0.50 -7.21
N ILE A 52 7.22 -0.57 -6.99
CA ILE A 52 8.52 -0.49 -6.31
C ILE A 52 9.59 -0.54 -7.38
N PRO A 53 10.43 0.50 -7.52
CA PRO A 53 11.46 0.50 -8.56
C PRO A 53 12.55 -0.53 -8.29
N ASP A 54 13.27 -0.91 -9.35
CA ASP A 54 14.33 -1.91 -9.27
C ASP A 54 15.46 -1.52 -8.32
N GLU A 55 15.73 -0.23 -8.20
CA GLU A 55 16.78 0.27 -7.30
C GLU A 55 16.46 0.01 -5.84
N SER A 56 15.18 -0.16 -5.53
CA SER A 56 14.74 -0.44 -4.16
C SER A 56 14.37 -1.91 -4.05
N LYS A 57 14.81 -2.54 -2.99
CA LYS A 57 14.40 -3.92 -2.72
C LYS A 57 13.02 -3.90 -2.09
N SER A 58 12.13 -4.75 -2.59
CA SER A 58 10.76 -4.81 -2.08
C SER A 58 10.69 -5.22 -0.61
N SER A 59 11.57 -6.14 -0.19
CA SER A 59 11.52 -6.68 1.17
C SER A 59 11.68 -5.62 2.27
N PRO A 60 12.65 -4.70 2.18
CA PRO A 60 12.75 -3.64 3.21
C PRO A 60 11.54 -2.73 3.24
N VAL A 61 10.98 -2.38 2.07
CA VAL A 61 9.80 -1.53 2.00
C VAL A 61 8.61 -2.20 2.65
N ILE A 62 8.34 -3.45 2.26
CA ILE A 62 7.22 -4.21 2.79
C ILE A 62 7.37 -4.42 4.30
N ARG A 63 8.57 -4.75 4.75
CA ARG A 63 8.83 -4.96 6.18
C ARG A 63 8.59 -3.70 6.99
N ASP A 64 9.05 -2.56 6.50
CA ASP A 64 8.91 -1.29 7.19
C ASP A 64 7.44 -0.87 7.26
N LEU A 65 6.71 -1.02 6.13
CA LEU A 65 5.28 -0.76 6.10
C LEU A 65 4.53 -1.63 7.08
N LEU A 66 4.81 -2.93 7.07
CA LEU A 66 4.15 -3.87 7.97
C LEU A 66 4.39 -3.48 9.44
N PHE A 67 5.63 -3.18 9.78
CA PHE A 67 6.01 -2.81 11.13
C PHE A 67 5.28 -1.55 11.59
N ARG A 68 5.31 -0.50 10.77
CA ARG A 68 4.69 0.77 11.13
C ARG A 68 3.18 0.70 11.19
N LEU A 69 2.56 -0.02 10.26
CA LEU A 69 1.11 -0.16 10.24
C LEU A 69 0.61 -1.01 11.40
N HIS A 70 1.36 -2.04 11.78
CA HIS A 70 1.05 -2.81 12.99
C HIS A 70 1.12 -1.96 14.25
N ALA A 71 2.06 -1.03 14.31
CA ALA A 71 2.18 -0.11 15.44
C ALA A 71 0.97 0.81 15.56
N LEU A 72 0.22 0.98 14.47
CA LEU A 72 -1.02 1.75 14.45
C LEU A 72 -2.27 0.88 14.66
N ASP A 73 -2.08 -0.36 15.05
CA ASP A 73 -3.16 -1.35 15.25
C ASP A 73 -3.95 -1.65 13.98
N LEU A 74 -3.27 -1.62 12.84
CA LEU A 74 -3.89 -1.94 11.56
C LEU A 74 -3.52 -3.33 11.10
N GLN A 75 -4.44 -3.97 10.39
CA GLN A 75 -4.19 -5.23 9.71
C GLN A 75 -3.75 -4.93 8.28
N VAL A 76 -2.72 -5.65 7.83
CA VAL A 76 -2.11 -5.39 6.53
C VAL A 76 -1.94 -6.70 5.77
N ARG A 77 -2.29 -6.69 4.49
CA ARG A 77 -2.04 -7.80 3.57
C ARG A 77 -1.34 -7.27 2.34
N PHE A 78 -0.39 -8.05 1.85
CA PHE A 78 0.34 -7.73 0.62
C PHE A 78 0.05 -8.80 -0.41
N ALA A 79 -0.22 -8.37 -1.64
CA ALA A 79 -0.46 -9.28 -2.76
C ALA A 79 0.38 -8.80 -3.94
N PRO A 80 1.35 -9.59 -4.41
CA PRO A 80 2.08 -9.21 -5.62
C PRO A 80 1.14 -9.29 -6.83
N ILE A 81 1.26 -8.29 -7.71
CA ILE A 81 0.41 -8.17 -8.88
C ILE A 81 1.31 -8.21 -10.11
N THR A 82 0.93 -9.01 -11.11
CA THR A 82 1.68 -9.03 -12.35
C THR A 82 1.32 -7.80 -13.20
N MET A 83 2.25 -7.40 -14.05
CA MET A 83 2.00 -6.31 -14.99
C MET A 83 0.81 -6.62 -15.88
N GLU A 84 0.64 -7.88 -16.26
CA GLU A 84 -0.48 -8.32 -17.07
C GLU A 84 -1.82 -8.10 -16.36
N GLU A 85 -1.91 -8.47 -15.09
CA GLU A 85 -3.12 -8.22 -14.30
C GLU A 85 -3.43 -6.74 -14.18
N TYR A 86 -2.40 -5.93 -13.96
CA TYR A 86 -2.57 -4.49 -13.86
C TYR A 86 -3.08 -3.89 -15.17
N GLN A 87 -2.54 -4.34 -16.30
CA GLN A 87 -2.98 -3.86 -17.62
C GLN A 87 -4.45 -4.20 -17.88
N GLN A 88 -4.89 -5.38 -17.46
CA GLN A 88 -6.29 -5.77 -17.58
C GLN A 88 -7.19 -4.86 -16.76
N TRP A 89 -6.78 -4.50 -15.56
CA TRP A 89 -7.55 -3.58 -14.71
C TRP A 89 -7.62 -2.19 -15.33
N ALA A 90 -6.51 -1.70 -15.88
CA ALA A 90 -6.45 -0.37 -16.45
C ALA A 90 -7.29 -0.26 -17.73
N GLU A 91 -7.40 -1.34 -18.50
CA GLU A 91 -8.19 -1.37 -19.72
C GLU A 91 -9.67 -1.68 -19.47
N GLY A 92 -9.95 -2.36 -18.39
CA GLY A 92 -11.27 -2.83 -18.07
C GLY A 92 -12.15 -1.85 -17.39
#